data_3977e5a192440b7398b4771b77abd0cb
#
_entry.id   3977e5a192440b7398b4771b77abd0cb
#
_cell.length_a   1.000
_cell.length_b   1.000
_cell.length_c   1.000
_cell.angle_alpha   90.00
_cell.angle_beta   90.00
_cell.angle_gamma   90.00
#
_symmetry.space_group_name_H-M   'P 1'
#
loop_
_entity.id
_entity.type
_entity.pdbx_description
1 polymer ?
#
loop_
_entity_poly.entity_id
_entity_poly.type
_entity_poly.pdbx_seq_one_letter_code
_entity_poly.pdbx_strand_id
1 'polypeptide(L)'
;MSSTFVIDAHHHLWTADYPWLASDPELAPIRRDYGVNELRANLKDAGVDRTILVEADWGHPSETVEFLHLAGAVDEIAGVVGFIDLLDPHLANTLSRYANHPRARFLVGLRDQVQGRPDPDFLARPDVITALKAIAGTVPTFDLIVRVDQLPAAAKAAAAVPELGFVLDHLGKPQVRDGDAGLKAWREAVTPLAKQPNVTAKLSGLVTEADWRHWTPNDLRPFIQTALELFGPDRLMFGSDWPVCELAATYTRVKDALTEVLGRPDPDVFGGTAARTYQLGES
;
A
#
# COMPACT_ATOMS: atom_id res chain seq x y z
N MET A 1 -26.06 7.69 13.82
CA MET A 1 -24.58 7.63 13.74
C MET A 1 -24.28 6.78 12.53
N SER A 2 -23.75 7.37 11.46
CA SER A 2 -23.35 6.59 10.28
C SER A 2 -22.24 5.64 10.74
N SER A 3 -22.46 4.33 10.60
CA SER A 3 -21.41 3.32 10.81
C SER A 3 -20.32 3.63 9.78
N THR A 4 -19.20 4.17 10.23
CA THR A 4 -18.02 4.34 9.38
C THR A 4 -17.45 2.95 9.14
N PHE A 5 -17.47 2.49 7.89
CA PHE A 5 -16.80 1.24 7.49
C PHE A 5 -15.33 1.31 7.84
N VAL A 6 -14.80 0.25 8.42
CA VAL A 6 -13.37 0.07 8.61
C VAL A 6 -12.80 -0.62 7.37
N ILE A 7 -11.85 0.03 6.73
CA ILE A 7 -11.21 -0.45 5.50
C ILE A 7 -9.73 -0.71 5.76
N ASP A 8 -9.29 -1.93 5.48
CA ASP A 8 -7.88 -2.27 5.36
C ASP A 8 -7.40 -1.92 3.94
N ALA A 9 -6.62 -0.86 3.81
CA ALA A 9 -6.18 -0.35 2.51
C ALA A 9 -4.98 -1.11 1.92
N HIS A 10 -4.49 -2.18 2.57
CA HIS A 10 -3.33 -2.93 2.10
C HIS A 10 -3.24 -4.33 2.66
N HIS A 11 -3.62 -5.31 1.88
CA HIS A 11 -3.31 -6.72 2.13
C HIS A 11 -2.97 -7.44 0.83
N HIS A 12 -2.42 -8.64 0.95
CA HIS A 12 -2.10 -9.52 -0.16
C HIS A 12 -2.75 -10.90 -0.01
N LEU A 13 -2.80 -11.63 -1.11
CA LEU A 13 -3.07 -13.06 -1.15
C LEU A 13 -2.03 -13.69 -2.07
N TRP A 14 -1.51 -14.87 -1.71
CA TRP A 14 -0.54 -15.60 -2.53
C TRP A 14 -0.54 -17.08 -2.25
N THR A 15 0.12 -17.84 -3.11
CA THR A 15 0.49 -19.23 -2.91
C THR A 15 1.99 -19.37 -2.61
N ALA A 16 2.41 -20.48 -2.02
CA ALA A 16 3.80 -20.69 -1.57
C ALA A 16 4.87 -20.64 -2.67
N ASP A 17 4.45 -20.63 -3.93
CA ASP A 17 5.30 -20.61 -5.12
C ASP A 17 5.64 -19.22 -5.66
N TYR A 18 5.17 -18.15 -5.01
CA TYR A 18 5.61 -16.79 -5.35
C TYR A 18 7.14 -16.66 -5.26
N PRO A 19 7.82 -16.21 -6.34
CA PRO A 19 9.28 -16.31 -6.44
C PRO A 19 10.05 -15.60 -5.33
N TRP A 20 9.55 -14.43 -4.91
CA TRP A 20 10.21 -13.61 -3.89
C TRP A 20 10.21 -14.26 -2.49
N LEU A 21 9.24 -15.14 -2.18
CA LEU A 21 9.18 -15.87 -0.91
C LEU A 21 10.37 -16.82 -0.71
N ALA A 22 11.03 -17.21 -1.80
CA ALA A 22 12.20 -18.08 -1.75
C ALA A 22 13.52 -17.30 -1.75
N SER A 23 13.49 -15.97 -1.94
CA SER A 23 14.70 -15.16 -2.08
C SER A 23 15.44 -14.92 -0.78
N ASP A 24 14.73 -15.00 0.37
CA ASP A 24 15.30 -14.78 1.70
C ASP A 24 14.81 -15.85 2.69
N PRO A 25 15.72 -16.55 3.40
CA PRO A 25 15.35 -17.51 4.44
C PRO A 25 14.51 -16.92 5.58
N GLU A 26 14.63 -15.62 5.88
CA GLU A 26 13.84 -14.95 6.91
C GLU A 26 12.35 -14.91 6.57
N LEU A 27 11.97 -15.04 5.28
CA LEU A 27 10.59 -15.12 4.82
C LEU A 27 9.94 -16.50 4.98
N ALA A 28 10.69 -17.51 5.45
CA ALA A 28 10.18 -18.88 5.63
C ALA A 28 8.85 -18.95 6.42
N PRO A 29 8.63 -18.14 7.48
CA PRO A 29 7.36 -18.17 8.23
C PRO A 29 6.11 -17.84 7.40
N ILE A 30 6.25 -17.01 6.35
CA ILE A 30 5.15 -16.59 5.48
C ILE A 30 5.16 -17.31 4.12
N ARG A 31 6.06 -18.26 3.89
CA ARG A 31 6.13 -19.05 2.66
C ARG A 31 5.13 -20.20 2.68
N ARG A 32 3.86 -19.86 2.60
CA ARG A 32 2.73 -20.79 2.51
C ARG A 32 1.59 -20.13 1.75
N ASP A 33 0.54 -20.90 1.47
CA ASP A 33 -0.66 -20.34 0.85
C ASP A 33 -1.44 -19.48 1.86
N TYR A 34 -1.90 -18.31 1.37
CA TYR A 34 -2.79 -17.40 2.09
C TYR A 34 -3.98 -17.06 1.21
N GLY A 35 -5.17 -17.43 1.68
CA GLY A 35 -6.39 -17.35 0.88
C GLY A 35 -7.53 -16.61 1.58
N VAL A 36 -8.65 -16.48 0.86
CA VAL A 36 -9.83 -15.71 1.28
C VAL A 36 -10.43 -16.19 2.60
N ASN A 37 -10.41 -17.49 2.89
CA ASN A 37 -11.01 -17.99 4.15
C ASN A 37 -10.25 -17.49 5.38
N GLU A 38 -8.93 -17.43 5.31
CA GLU A 38 -8.08 -16.90 6.37
C GLU A 38 -8.22 -15.38 6.48
N LEU A 39 -8.26 -14.68 5.33
CA LEU A 39 -8.59 -13.25 5.29
C LEU A 39 -9.89 -12.96 6.05
N ARG A 40 -10.97 -13.66 5.74
CA ARG A 40 -12.27 -13.49 6.40
C ARG A 40 -12.23 -13.68 7.91
N ALA A 41 -11.46 -14.66 8.38
CA ALA A 41 -11.26 -14.86 9.82
C ALA A 41 -10.58 -13.64 10.45
N ASN A 42 -9.50 -13.14 9.84
CA ASN A 42 -8.77 -11.96 10.31
C ASN A 42 -9.65 -10.70 10.31
N LEU A 43 -10.40 -10.46 9.23
CA LEU A 43 -11.32 -9.30 9.13
C LEU A 43 -12.36 -9.32 10.23
N LYS A 44 -12.98 -10.48 10.46
CA LYS A 44 -13.98 -10.66 11.51
C LYS A 44 -13.41 -10.41 12.90
N ASP A 45 -12.25 -11.00 13.20
CA ASP A 45 -11.61 -10.88 14.52
C ASP A 45 -11.11 -9.45 14.80
N ALA A 46 -10.69 -8.74 13.77
CA ALA A 46 -10.24 -7.36 13.88
C ALA A 46 -11.36 -6.31 13.70
N GLY A 47 -12.58 -6.70 13.34
CA GLY A 47 -13.68 -5.77 13.06
C GLY A 47 -13.35 -4.86 11.88
N VAL A 48 -12.94 -5.45 10.75
CA VAL A 48 -12.68 -4.78 9.48
C VAL A 48 -13.76 -5.21 8.49
N ASP A 49 -14.36 -4.25 7.79
CA ASP A 49 -15.52 -4.51 6.93
C ASP A 49 -15.12 -4.76 5.47
N ARG A 50 -14.10 -4.05 4.98
CA ARG A 50 -13.67 -4.06 3.57
C ARG A 50 -12.16 -4.00 3.46
N THR A 51 -11.64 -4.42 2.30
CA THR A 51 -10.20 -4.42 2.04
C THR A 51 -9.86 -3.97 0.64
N ILE A 52 -8.60 -3.52 0.45
CA ILE A 52 -7.96 -3.33 -0.84
C ILE A 52 -6.92 -4.43 -1.02
N LEU A 53 -7.14 -5.29 -2.01
CA LEU A 53 -6.21 -6.35 -2.39
C LEU A 53 -5.13 -5.77 -3.30
N VAL A 54 -3.89 -5.87 -2.87
CA VAL A 54 -2.72 -5.32 -3.58
C VAL A 54 -1.94 -6.45 -4.23
N GLU A 55 -1.42 -6.24 -5.45
CA GLU A 55 -0.54 -7.18 -6.12
C GLU A 55 0.59 -7.64 -5.19
N ALA A 56 1.02 -8.89 -5.31
CA ALA A 56 1.96 -9.51 -4.38
C ALA A 56 3.32 -9.87 -5.02
N ASP A 57 3.73 -9.11 -6.04
CA ASP A 57 5.02 -9.28 -6.74
C ASP A 57 5.17 -10.62 -7.48
N TRP A 58 4.08 -11.05 -8.13
CA TRP A 58 4.18 -12.12 -9.13
C TRP A 58 4.96 -11.66 -10.38
N GLY A 59 5.02 -10.35 -10.60
CA GLY A 59 5.76 -9.74 -11.70
C GLY A 59 5.10 -9.90 -13.07
N HIS A 60 3.82 -10.22 -13.14
CA HIS A 60 3.11 -10.41 -14.40
C HIS A 60 1.64 -9.94 -14.33
N PRO A 61 1.10 -9.30 -15.41
CA PRO A 61 -0.27 -8.80 -15.45
C PRO A 61 -1.39 -9.83 -15.22
N SER A 62 -1.11 -11.13 -15.29
CA SER A 62 -2.09 -12.19 -15.00
C SER A 62 -2.59 -12.15 -13.55
N GLU A 63 -1.72 -11.82 -12.60
CA GLU A 63 -2.09 -11.67 -11.19
C GLU A 63 -3.20 -10.63 -11.01
N THR A 64 -3.07 -9.47 -11.66
CA THR A 64 -4.11 -8.44 -11.63
C THR A 64 -5.45 -8.96 -12.16
N VAL A 65 -5.43 -9.73 -13.25
CA VAL A 65 -6.64 -10.32 -13.83
C VAL A 65 -7.29 -11.30 -12.86
N GLU A 66 -6.51 -12.15 -12.21
CA GLU A 66 -6.99 -13.09 -11.19
C GLU A 66 -7.58 -12.35 -9.99
N PHE A 67 -6.90 -11.31 -9.50
CA PHE A 67 -7.40 -10.50 -8.39
C PHE A 67 -8.68 -9.74 -8.73
N LEU A 68 -8.84 -9.26 -9.96
CA LEU A 68 -10.10 -8.67 -10.42
C LEU A 68 -11.25 -9.71 -10.45
N HIS A 69 -10.98 -10.95 -10.83
CA HIS A 69 -11.96 -12.03 -10.74
C HIS A 69 -12.33 -12.32 -9.30
N LEU A 70 -11.35 -12.35 -8.41
CA LEU A 70 -11.55 -12.59 -6.98
C LEU A 70 -12.38 -11.48 -6.34
N ALA A 71 -12.05 -10.20 -6.59
CA ALA A 71 -12.81 -9.05 -6.07
C ALA A 71 -14.27 -9.05 -6.56
N GLY A 72 -14.54 -9.63 -7.72
CA GLY A 72 -15.91 -9.79 -8.18
C GLY A 72 -16.68 -10.97 -7.57
N ALA A 73 -16.04 -11.79 -6.73
CA ALA A 73 -16.60 -12.97 -6.08
C ALA A 73 -16.54 -12.90 -4.54
N VAL A 74 -15.81 -11.95 -3.99
CA VAL A 74 -15.56 -11.77 -2.55
C VAL A 74 -15.97 -10.38 -2.14
N ASP A 75 -17.10 -10.26 -1.47
CA ASP A 75 -17.73 -8.97 -1.13
C ASP A 75 -16.85 -8.09 -0.24
N GLU A 76 -15.98 -8.68 0.56
CA GLU A 76 -15.05 -7.96 1.44
C GLU A 76 -13.95 -7.23 0.67
N ILE A 77 -13.62 -7.63 -0.57
CA ILE A 77 -12.61 -6.98 -1.41
C ILE A 77 -13.26 -5.83 -2.19
N ALA A 78 -13.06 -4.60 -1.71
CA ALA A 78 -13.65 -3.40 -2.28
C ALA A 78 -12.92 -2.90 -3.53
N GLY A 79 -11.62 -3.22 -3.67
CA GLY A 79 -10.79 -2.80 -4.78
C GLY A 79 -9.51 -3.60 -4.91
N VAL A 80 -8.86 -3.43 -6.05
CA VAL A 80 -7.59 -4.07 -6.40
C VAL A 80 -6.59 -3.01 -6.83
N VAL A 81 -5.40 -3.04 -6.25
CA VAL A 81 -4.22 -2.37 -6.78
C VAL A 81 -3.43 -3.41 -7.57
N GLY A 82 -3.44 -3.28 -8.89
CA GLY A 82 -2.85 -4.26 -9.80
C GLY A 82 -1.39 -3.97 -10.13
N PHE A 83 -0.71 -4.96 -10.70
CA PHE A 83 0.67 -4.85 -11.17
C PHE A 83 0.76 -4.10 -12.50
N ILE A 84 1.80 -3.27 -12.65
CA ILE A 84 2.22 -2.66 -13.91
C ILE A 84 3.75 -2.50 -13.92
N ASP A 85 4.41 -2.79 -15.04
CA ASP A 85 5.81 -2.42 -15.25
C ASP A 85 5.86 -1.08 -16.00
N LEU A 86 6.40 -0.05 -15.34
CA LEU A 86 6.51 1.31 -15.91
C LEU A 86 7.45 1.38 -17.12
N LEU A 87 8.28 0.36 -17.34
CA LEU A 87 9.18 0.25 -18.49
C LEU A 87 8.69 -0.72 -19.56
N ASP A 88 7.50 -1.31 -19.42
CA ASP A 88 6.94 -2.20 -20.44
C ASP A 88 6.74 -1.45 -21.76
N PRO A 89 7.40 -1.84 -22.87
CA PRO A 89 7.19 -1.23 -24.17
C PRO A 89 5.74 -1.39 -24.69
N HIS A 90 4.97 -2.30 -24.08
CA HIS A 90 3.56 -2.56 -24.38
C HIS A 90 2.60 -2.02 -23.31
N LEU A 91 3.03 -1.07 -22.47
CA LEU A 91 2.25 -0.48 -21.38
C LEU A 91 0.83 -0.10 -21.82
N ALA A 92 0.67 0.58 -22.97
CA ALA A 92 -0.63 0.98 -23.49
C ALA A 92 -1.57 -0.20 -23.74
N ASN A 93 -1.05 -1.34 -24.19
CA ASN A 93 -1.83 -2.56 -24.41
C ASN A 93 -2.27 -3.18 -23.08
N THR A 94 -1.40 -3.17 -22.07
CA THR A 94 -1.70 -3.66 -20.72
C THR A 94 -2.78 -2.79 -20.07
N LEU A 95 -2.66 -1.46 -20.13
CA LEU A 95 -3.66 -0.52 -19.63
C LEU A 95 -5.01 -0.70 -20.36
N SER A 96 -5.01 -0.83 -21.69
CA SER A 96 -6.23 -1.09 -22.47
C SER A 96 -6.90 -2.39 -22.05
N ARG A 97 -6.14 -3.45 -21.83
CA ARG A 97 -6.68 -4.75 -21.36
C ARG A 97 -7.33 -4.64 -20.00
N TYR A 98 -6.72 -3.90 -19.08
CA TYR A 98 -7.29 -3.64 -17.75
C TYR A 98 -8.57 -2.82 -17.84
N ALA A 99 -8.57 -1.72 -18.59
CA ALA A 99 -9.74 -0.84 -18.75
C ALA A 99 -10.94 -1.57 -19.39
N ASN A 100 -10.68 -2.53 -20.29
CA ASN A 100 -11.73 -3.32 -20.95
C ASN A 100 -12.09 -4.62 -20.21
N HIS A 101 -11.51 -4.88 -19.05
CA HIS A 101 -11.85 -6.07 -18.28
C HIS A 101 -13.29 -5.99 -17.74
N PRO A 102 -14.09 -7.08 -17.76
CA PRO A 102 -15.47 -7.06 -17.28
C PRO A 102 -15.64 -6.60 -15.82
N ARG A 103 -14.58 -6.69 -15.03
CA ARG A 103 -14.52 -6.28 -13.64
C ARG A 103 -13.59 -5.08 -13.41
N ALA A 104 -13.33 -4.27 -14.43
CA ALA A 104 -12.46 -3.09 -14.36
C ALA A 104 -12.85 -2.11 -13.24
N ARG A 105 -14.13 -2.08 -12.85
CA ARG A 105 -14.62 -1.26 -11.75
C ARG A 105 -13.91 -1.52 -10.40
N PHE A 106 -13.33 -2.71 -10.22
CA PHE A 106 -12.56 -3.03 -9.02
C PHE A 106 -11.10 -2.62 -9.10
N LEU A 107 -10.57 -2.25 -10.29
CA LEU A 107 -9.21 -1.75 -10.42
C LEU A 107 -9.15 -0.30 -9.95
N VAL A 108 -8.70 -0.09 -8.73
CA VAL A 108 -8.67 1.23 -8.07
C VAL A 108 -7.29 1.87 -8.08
N GLY A 109 -6.26 1.11 -8.44
CA GLY A 109 -4.89 1.59 -8.52
C GLY A 109 -3.97 0.61 -9.26
N LEU A 110 -2.77 1.07 -9.55
CA LEU A 110 -1.68 0.26 -10.12
C LEU A 110 -0.40 0.48 -9.32
N ARG A 111 0.50 -0.52 -9.33
CA ARG A 111 1.79 -0.48 -8.63
C ARG A 111 2.89 -1.15 -9.45
N ASP A 112 4.10 -0.56 -9.48
CA ASP A 112 5.36 -1.19 -9.93
C ASP A 112 6.23 -1.45 -8.70
N GLN A 113 7.03 -2.50 -8.71
CA GLN A 113 7.97 -2.86 -7.65
C GLN A 113 9.22 -1.93 -7.64
N VAL A 114 8.96 -0.62 -7.46
CA VAL A 114 10.01 0.42 -7.51
C VAL A 114 11.07 0.22 -6.45
N GLN A 115 10.72 -0.32 -5.27
CA GLN A 115 11.69 -0.62 -4.21
C GLN A 115 12.82 -1.54 -4.67
N GLY A 116 12.56 -2.43 -5.62
CA GLY A 116 13.56 -3.34 -6.20
C GLY A 116 14.46 -2.69 -7.26
N ARG A 117 14.12 -1.47 -7.72
CA ARG A 117 14.92 -0.78 -8.73
C ARG A 117 16.20 -0.20 -8.10
N PRO A 118 17.40 -0.42 -8.71
CA PRO A 118 18.66 0.05 -8.13
C PRO A 118 18.84 1.57 -8.23
N ASP A 119 18.19 2.24 -9.19
CA ASP A 119 18.25 3.67 -9.41
C ASP A 119 17.33 4.42 -8.43
N PRO A 120 17.85 5.21 -7.49
CA PRO A 120 17.00 5.97 -6.57
C PRO A 120 16.19 7.08 -7.26
N ASP A 121 16.63 7.55 -8.42
CA ASP A 121 15.95 8.58 -9.22
C ASP A 121 14.98 7.97 -10.26
N PHE A 122 14.71 6.66 -10.22
CA PHE A 122 13.87 5.94 -11.18
C PHE A 122 12.54 6.66 -11.47
N LEU A 123 11.77 7.04 -10.45
CA LEU A 123 10.48 7.70 -10.61
C LEU A 123 10.57 9.11 -11.23
N ALA A 124 11.74 9.75 -11.21
CA ALA A 124 11.93 11.07 -11.81
C ALA A 124 12.39 11.03 -13.28
N ARG A 125 12.57 9.83 -13.85
CA ARG A 125 12.98 9.65 -15.25
C ARG A 125 11.87 10.11 -16.21
N PRO A 126 12.22 10.76 -17.33
CA PRO A 126 11.22 11.24 -18.30
C PRO A 126 10.33 10.16 -18.90
N ASP A 127 10.87 8.96 -19.16
CA ASP A 127 10.11 7.80 -19.66
C ASP A 127 9.12 7.29 -18.63
N VAL A 128 9.52 7.22 -17.36
CA VAL A 128 8.65 6.83 -16.23
C VAL A 128 7.55 7.87 -15.99
N ILE A 129 7.84 9.16 -16.05
CA ILE A 129 6.82 10.22 -15.97
C ILE A 129 5.81 10.09 -17.11
N THR A 130 6.26 9.74 -18.31
CA THR A 130 5.36 9.48 -19.46
C THR A 130 4.44 8.28 -19.19
N ALA A 131 4.97 7.21 -18.61
CA ALA A 131 4.19 6.04 -18.21
C ALA A 131 3.14 6.39 -17.14
N LEU A 132 3.52 7.16 -16.10
CA LEU A 132 2.61 7.60 -15.04
C LEU A 132 1.47 8.48 -15.58
N LYS A 133 1.74 9.35 -16.57
CA LYS A 133 0.69 10.12 -17.27
C LYS A 133 -0.30 9.23 -18.03
N ALA A 134 0.18 8.15 -18.64
CA ALA A 134 -0.70 7.18 -19.29
C ALA A 134 -1.58 6.42 -18.27
N ILE A 135 -1.04 6.11 -17.10
CA ILE A 135 -1.78 5.47 -15.99
C ILE A 135 -2.90 6.38 -15.48
N ALA A 136 -2.67 7.69 -15.35
CA ALA A 136 -3.65 8.67 -14.88
C ALA A 136 -4.97 8.65 -15.69
N GLY A 137 -4.92 8.25 -16.96
CA GLY A 137 -6.10 8.08 -17.82
C GLY A 137 -6.85 6.76 -17.61
N THR A 138 -6.33 5.86 -16.77
CA THR A 138 -6.87 4.49 -16.63
C THR A 138 -7.40 4.20 -15.23
N VAL A 139 -6.67 4.60 -14.19
CA VAL A 139 -7.02 4.37 -12.79
C VAL A 139 -6.81 5.65 -11.95
N PRO A 140 -7.51 5.79 -10.80
CA PRO A 140 -7.38 6.98 -9.96
C PRO A 140 -6.04 7.08 -9.24
N THR A 141 -5.37 5.95 -8.94
CA THR A 141 -4.15 5.98 -8.12
C THR A 141 -2.99 5.17 -8.70
N PHE A 142 -1.79 5.56 -8.31
CA PHE A 142 -0.57 4.78 -8.41
C PHE A 142 0.06 4.62 -7.02
N ASP A 143 0.19 3.37 -6.56
CA ASP A 143 0.74 3.08 -5.25
C ASP A 143 2.27 3.03 -5.33
N LEU A 144 2.93 3.73 -4.39
CA LEU A 144 4.38 3.92 -4.33
C LEU A 144 4.99 2.95 -3.32
N ILE A 145 5.40 1.77 -3.75
CA ILE A 145 6.26 0.90 -2.95
C ILE A 145 7.72 1.29 -3.16
N VAL A 146 8.25 2.10 -2.26
CA VAL A 146 9.57 2.75 -2.37
C VAL A 146 10.34 2.67 -1.06
N ARG A 147 11.66 2.79 -1.15
CA ARG A 147 12.56 2.97 0.00
C ARG A 147 12.76 4.45 0.30
N VAL A 148 13.32 4.75 1.47
CA VAL A 148 13.60 6.13 1.92
C VAL A 148 14.44 6.92 0.91
N ASP A 149 15.46 6.29 0.30
CA ASP A 149 16.33 6.92 -0.70
C ASP A 149 15.63 7.27 -2.03
N GLN A 150 14.47 6.66 -2.30
CA GLN A 150 13.65 6.90 -3.50
C GLN A 150 12.54 7.96 -3.29
N LEU A 151 12.26 8.37 -2.05
CA LEU A 151 11.22 9.35 -1.73
C LEU A 151 11.40 10.71 -2.44
N PRO A 152 12.61 11.27 -2.60
CA PRO A 152 12.79 12.50 -3.36
C PRO A 152 12.36 12.39 -4.83
N ALA A 153 12.60 11.23 -5.46
CA ALA A 153 12.15 10.98 -6.83
C ALA A 153 10.62 10.82 -6.91
N ALA A 154 10.01 10.15 -5.91
CA ALA A 154 8.55 10.05 -5.79
C ALA A 154 7.90 11.45 -5.67
N ALA A 155 8.50 12.37 -4.92
CA ALA A 155 8.01 13.76 -4.82
C ALA A 155 8.06 14.49 -6.17
N LYS A 156 9.12 14.29 -6.95
CA LYS A 156 9.23 14.84 -8.31
C LYS A 156 8.17 14.26 -9.25
N ALA A 157 7.91 12.95 -9.15
CA ALA A 157 6.87 12.27 -9.94
C ALA A 157 5.48 12.81 -9.60
N ALA A 158 5.13 12.92 -8.31
CA ALA A 158 3.84 13.46 -7.88
C ALA A 158 3.63 14.90 -8.35
N ALA A 159 4.66 15.74 -8.31
CA ALA A 159 4.59 17.11 -8.81
C ALA A 159 4.46 17.17 -10.36
N ALA A 160 5.04 16.20 -11.08
CA ALA A 160 5.01 16.17 -12.55
C ALA A 160 3.72 15.58 -13.14
N VAL A 161 2.91 14.86 -12.32
CA VAL A 161 1.66 14.20 -12.73
C VAL A 161 0.56 14.53 -11.72
N PRO A 162 0.13 15.80 -11.61
CA PRO A 162 -0.84 16.23 -10.59
C PRO A 162 -2.24 15.64 -10.78
N GLU A 163 -2.56 15.14 -11.95
CA GLU A 163 -3.84 14.47 -12.28
C GLU A 163 -3.93 13.03 -11.76
N LEU A 164 -2.82 12.41 -11.33
CA LEU A 164 -2.77 11.08 -10.75
C LEU A 164 -2.71 11.18 -9.22
N GLY A 165 -3.54 10.42 -8.52
CA GLY A 165 -3.39 10.21 -7.09
C GLY A 165 -2.19 9.28 -6.81
N PHE A 166 -1.34 9.65 -5.87
CA PHE A 166 -0.26 8.78 -5.41
C PHE A 166 -0.55 8.29 -3.99
N VAL A 167 -0.31 7.00 -3.75
CA VAL A 167 -0.50 6.39 -2.42
C VAL A 167 0.85 5.83 -1.96
N LEU A 168 1.41 6.41 -0.92
CA LEU A 168 2.69 5.96 -0.37
C LEU A 168 2.49 4.72 0.50
N ASP A 169 2.90 3.56 0.02
CA ASP A 169 2.87 2.31 0.78
C ASP A 169 3.84 2.37 1.98
N HIS A 170 3.39 1.91 3.15
CA HIS A 170 4.22 1.70 4.35
C HIS A 170 5.03 2.94 4.75
N LEU A 171 4.48 4.16 4.55
CA LEU A 171 5.20 5.43 4.77
C LEU A 171 6.55 5.53 4.03
N GLY A 172 6.79 4.72 2.97
CA GLY A 172 8.06 4.64 2.27
C GLY A 172 9.15 3.90 3.05
N LYS A 173 8.75 2.92 3.86
CA LYS A 173 9.62 2.00 4.61
C LYS A 173 10.67 2.69 5.49
N PRO A 174 10.24 3.53 6.47
CA PRO A 174 11.15 4.14 7.42
C PRO A 174 11.90 3.09 8.23
N GLN A 175 13.19 3.28 8.48
CA GLN A 175 13.99 2.36 9.28
C GLN A 175 13.64 2.49 10.77
N VAL A 176 12.51 1.89 11.18
CA VAL A 176 11.99 2.00 12.56
C VAL A 176 12.99 1.45 13.57
N ARG A 177 13.69 0.38 13.22
CA ARG A 177 14.73 -0.24 14.07
C ARG A 177 15.88 0.70 14.42
N ASP A 178 16.11 1.76 13.66
CA ASP A 178 17.19 2.71 13.87
C ASP A 178 16.76 3.90 14.78
N GLY A 179 15.53 3.87 15.31
CA GLY A 179 15.02 4.85 16.27
C GLY A 179 15.10 6.29 15.75
N ASP A 180 15.65 7.21 16.56
CA ASP A 180 15.72 8.64 16.21
C ASP A 180 16.51 8.92 14.92
N ALA A 181 17.53 8.13 14.62
CA ALA A 181 18.30 8.29 13.37
C ALA A 181 17.46 7.94 12.16
N GLY A 182 16.73 6.82 12.20
CA GLY A 182 15.80 6.41 11.15
C GLY A 182 14.66 7.40 10.98
N LEU A 183 14.09 7.89 12.09
CA LEU A 183 13.05 8.92 12.07
C LEU A 183 13.52 10.20 11.39
N LYS A 184 14.70 10.70 11.74
CA LYS A 184 15.26 11.92 11.15
C LYS A 184 15.46 11.78 9.66
N ALA A 185 16.13 10.71 9.22
CA ALA A 185 16.43 10.47 7.81
C ALA A 185 15.13 10.35 6.97
N TRP A 186 14.15 9.58 7.48
CA TRP A 186 12.86 9.43 6.84
C TRP A 186 12.08 10.74 6.77
N ARG A 187 12.00 11.51 7.88
CA ARG A 187 11.29 12.80 7.92
C ARG A 187 11.83 13.78 6.89
N GLU A 188 13.16 13.87 6.76
CA GLU A 188 13.80 14.72 5.75
C GLU A 188 13.41 14.29 4.33
N ALA A 189 13.43 12.98 4.04
CA ALA A 189 13.15 12.44 2.72
C ALA A 189 11.67 12.51 2.33
N VAL A 190 10.73 12.25 3.27
CA VAL A 190 9.29 12.19 2.99
C VAL A 190 8.63 13.57 2.92
N THR A 191 9.20 14.58 3.58
CA THR A 191 8.59 15.92 3.67
C THR A 191 8.26 16.55 2.32
N PRO A 192 9.10 16.49 1.27
CA PRO A 192 8.75 17.01 -0.05
C PRO A 192 7.56 16.29 -0.70
N LEU A 193 7.44 14.98 -0.50
CA LEU A 193 6.34 14.17 -1.00
C LEU A 193 5.03 14.49 -0.27
N ALA A 194 5.08 14.62 1.06
CA ALA A 194 3.91 14.97 1.88
C ALA A 194 3.30 16.35 1.56
N LYS A 195 4.09 17.26 0.96
CA LYS A 195 3.63 18.57 0.48
C LYS A 195 2.82 18.51 -0.82
N GLN A 196 2.87 17.40 -1.53
CA GLN A 196 2.11 17.24 -2.76
C GLN A 196 0.63 16.98 -2.43
N PRO A 197 -0.32 17.75 -2.98
CA PRO A 197 -1.75 17.62 -2.61
C PRO A 197 -2.39 16.34 -3.13
N ASN A 198 -1.82 15.71 -4.15
CA ASN A 198 -2.26 14.46 -4.76
C ASN A 198 -1.62 13.23 -4.13
N VAL A 199 -1.04 13.35 -2.92
CA VAL A 199 -0.39 12.22 -2.21
C VAL A 199 -1.13 11.92 -0.91
N THR A 200 -1.49 10.65 -0.75
CA THR A 200 -1.93 10.03 0.50
C THR A 200 -0.91 8.98 0.95
N ALA A 201 -0.99 8.47 2.18
CA ALA A 201 -0.04 7.46 2.66
C ALA A 201 -0.72 6.40 3.53
N LYS A 202 -0.15 5.18 3.52
CA LYS A 202 -0.62 4.05 4.33
C LYS A 202 0.19 3.92 5.59
N LEU A 203 -0.52 3.89 6.73
CA LEU A 203 -0.02 3.48 8.03
C LEU A 203 -0.04 1.94 8.10
N SER A 204 0.85 1.32 7.38
CA SER A 204 1.00 -0.13 7.20
C SER A 204 2.49 -0.52 7.18
N GLY A 205 2.83 -1.79 7.31
CA GLY A 205 4.18 -2.31 7.14
C GLY A 205 5.23 -1.84 8.16
N LEU A 206 4.87 -1.01 9.14
CA LEU A 206 5.84 -0.45 10.10
C LEU A 206 6.42 -1.50 11.04
N VAL A 207 5.64 -2.53 11.36
CA VAL A 207 6.08 -3.62 12.25
C VAL A 207 7.22 -4.43 11.63
N THR A 208 7.24 -4.55 10.31
CA THR A 208 8.28 -5.27 9.57
C THR A 208 9.55 -4.43 9.35
N GLU A 209 9.47 -3.12 9.53
CA GLU A 209 10.63 -2.21 9.54
C GLU A 209 11.23 -2.03 10.96
N ALA A 210 10.57 -2.57 11.99
CA ALA A 210 11.00 -2.58 13.38
C ALA A 210 11.78 -3.87 13.75
N ASP A 211 12.12 -4.08 15.01
CA ASP A 211 12.60 -5.37 15.50
C ASP A 211 11.44 -6.37 15.55
N TRP A 212 11.42 -7.35 14.67
CA TRP A 212 10.29 -8.29 14.50
C TRP A 212 9.89 -9.02 15.80
N ARG A 213 10.80 -9.18 16.75
CA ARG A 213 10.58 -9.96 17.99
C ARG A 213 10.26 -9.11 19.19
N HIS A 214 10.70 -7.83 19.19
CA HIS A 214 10.68 -7.01 20.41
C HIS A 214 10.02 -5.64 20.22
N TRP A 215 9.49 -5.31 19.03
CA TRP A 215 8.84 -4.03 18.82
C TRP A 215 7.62 -3.83 19.73
N THR A 216 7.36 -2.58 20.05
CA THR A 216 6.20 -2.12 20.81
C THR A 216 5.50 -0.97 20.06
N PRO A 217 4.25 -0.61 20.38
CA PRO A 217 3.61 0.57 19.82
C PRO A 217 4.41 1.87 20.04
N ASN A 218 5.23 1.93 21.08
CA ASN A 218 6.07 3.10 21.34
C ASN A 218 7.21 3.26 20.32
N ASP A 219 7.69 2.19 19.70
CA ASP A 219 8.69 2.26 18.64
C ASP A 219 8.09 2.83 17.34
N LEU A 220 6.81 2.54 17.09
CA LEU A 220 6.08 3.04 15.93
C LEU A 220 5.58 4.48 16.12
N ARG A 221 5.32 4.88 17.37
CA ARG A 221 4.69 6.17 17.73
C ARG A 221 5.35 7.38 17.09
N PRO A 222 6.69 7.57 17.14
CA PRO A 222 7.33 8.75 16.54
C PRO A 222 7.07 8.88 15.03
N PHE A 223 7.06 7.76 14.31
CA PHE A 223 6.81 7.71 12.87
C PHE A 223 5.35 8.02 12.53
N ILE A 224 4.40 7.43 13.26
CA ILE A 224 2.96 7.67 13.07
C ILE A 224 2.61 9.12 13.42
N GLN A 225 3.12 9.66 14.52
CA GLN A 225 2.88 11.06 14.90
C GLN A 225 3.48 12.03 13.88
N THR A 226 4.68 11.77 13.39
CA THR A 226 5.28 12.58 12.30
C THR A 226 4.47 12.47 11.01
N ALA A 227 3.95 11.31 10.66
CA ALA A 227 3.06 11.17 9.51
C ALA A 227 1.78 12.00 9.68
N LEU A 228 1.15 11.99 10.88
CA LEU A 228 -0.01 12.83 11.19
C LEU A 228 0.31 14.33 11.08
N GLU A 229 1.49 14.77 11.51
CA GLU A 229 1.94 16.16 11.36
C GLU A 229 2.11 16.57 9.89
N LEU A 230 2.64 15.67 9.04
CA LEU A 230 2.98 15.97 7.65
C LEU A 230 1.80 15.83 6.69
N PHE A 231 0.96 14.83 6.88
CA PHE A 231 -0.14 14.51 5.96
C PHE A 231 -1.51 14.95 6.49
N GLY A 232 -1.71 14.97 7.82
CA GLY A 232 -3.03 15.05 8.41
C GLY A 232 -3.78 13.70 8.38
N PRO A 233 -4.80 13.48 9.21
CA PRO A 233 -5.55 12.23 9.25
C PRO A 233 -6.34 11.96 7.96
N ASP A 234 -6.77 13.00 7.26
CA ASP A 234 -7.55 12.94 6.02
C ASP A 234 -6.75 12.51 4.78
N ARG A 235 -5.42 12.37 4.91
CA ARG A 235 -4.52 11.81 3.89
C ARG A 235 -3.75 10.59 4.38
N LEU A 236 -4.14 10.00 5.50
CA LEU A 236 -3.57 8.76 6.02
C LEU A 236 -4.63 7.66 6.05
N MET A 237 -4.23 6.42 5.75
CA MET A 237 -5.13 5.27 5.78
C MET A 237 -4.47 4.07 6.45
N PHE A 238 -5.25 3.30 7.20
CA PHE A 238 -4.85 2.04 7.79
C PHE A 238 -4.62 0.99 6.71
N GLY A 239 -3.58 0.17 6.87
CA GLY A 239 -3.34 -1.07 6.14
C GLY A 239 -2.68 -2.10 7.04
N SER A 240 -3.12 -3.36 6.96
CA SER A 240 -2.55 -4.44 7.75
C SER A 240 -1.18 -4.89 7.25
N ASP A 241 -1.00 -4.82 5.95
CA ASP A 241 0.10 -5.47 5.24
C ASP A 241 0.11 -7.01 5.46
N TRP A 242 -1.08 -7.59 5.69
CA TRP A 242 -1.21 -9.04 5.83
C TRP A 242 -1.10 -9.71 4.45
N PRO A 243 -0.39 -10.83 4.33
CA PRO A 243 0.26 -11.64 5.36
C PRO A 243 1.70 -11.23 5.71
N VAL A 244 2.29 -10.23 5.05
CA VAL A 244 3.70 -9.83 5.32
C VAL A 244 3.89 -9.46 6.80
N CYS A 245 2.90 -8.82 7.42
CA CYS A 245 2.96 -8.44 8.84
C CYS A 245 3.16 -9.64 9.78
N GLU A 246 2.83 -10.87 9.38
CA GLU A 246 3.01 -12.09 10.20
C GLU A 246 4.48 -12.40 10.53
N LEU A 247 5.43 -11.78 9.84
CA LEU A 247 6.84 -11.81 10.25
C LEU A 247 7.07 -11.17 11.63
N ALA A 248 6.22 -10.24 12.04
CA ALA A 248 6.42 -9.45 13.26
C ALA A 248 5.17 -9.32 14.15
N ALA A 249 3.95 -9.55 13.63
CA ALA A 249 2.69 -9.37 14.35
C ALA A 249 1.54 -10.14 13.70
N THR A 250 0.49 -10.42 14.45
CA THR A 250 -0.79 -10.87 13.88
C THR A 250 -1.52 -9.67 13.23
N TYR A 251 -2.46 -9.97 12.34
CA TYR A 251 -3.36 -8.99 11.71
C TYR A 251 -3.99 -8.03 12.75
N THR A 252 -4.65 -8.61 13.77
CA THR A 252 -5.31 -7.84 14.83
C THR A 252 -4.32 -6.98 15.60
N ARG A 253 -3.10 -7.50 15.90
CA ARG A 253 -2.08 -6.75 16.64
C ARG A 253 -1.61 -5.51 15.88
N VAL A 254 -1.52 -5.56 14.55
CA VAL A 254 -1.18 -4.37 13.74
C VAL A 254 -2.23 -3.29 13.90
N LYS A 255 -3.53 -3.63 13.78
CA LYS A 255 -4.63 -2.68 13.94
C LYS A 255 -4.70 -2.11 15.35
N ASP A 256 -4.54 -2.96 16.37
CA ASP A 256 -4.57 -2.56 17.78
C ASP A 256 -3.42 -1.62 18.11
N ALA A 257 -2.21 -1.89 17.60
CA ALA A 257 -1.05 -1.02 17.82
C ALA A 257 -1.26 0.37 17.22
N LEU A 258 -1.83 0.46 16.01
CA LEU A 258 -2.18 1.76 15.42
C LEU A 258 -3.22 2.49 16.27
N THR A 259 -4.27 1.78 16.71
CA THR A 259 -5.32 2.35 17.58
C THR A 259 -4.74 2.86 18.90
N GLU A 260 -3.82 2.11 19.52
CA GLU A 260 -3.12 2.50 20.75
C GLU A 260 -2.27 3.78 20.56
N VAL A 261 -1.56 3.87 19.43
CA VAL A 261 -0.75 5.07 19.13
C VAL A 261 -1.62 6.30 18.89
N LEU A 262 -2.73 6.14 18.19
CA LEU A 262 -3.70 7.23 17.91
C LEU A 262 -4.52 7.61 19.17
N GLY A 263 -4.60 6.73 20.18
CA GLY A 263 -5.40 6.90 21.39
C GLY A 263 -6.90 6.63 21.20
N ARG A 264 -7.38 6.64 19.96
CA ARG A 264 -8.74 6.26 19.56
C ARG A 264 -8.76 5.94 18.07
N PRO A 265 -9.73 5.15 17.59
CA PRO A 265 -9.94 5.01 16.15
C PRO A 265 -10.32 6.36 15.52
N ASP A 266 -9.58 6.76 14.48
CA ASP A 266 -9.90 7.94 13.67
C ASP A 266 -10.68 7.50 12.42
N PRO A 267 -11.89 8.05 12.15
CA PRO A 267 -12.73 7.60 11.03
C PRO A 267 -12.10 7.78 9.66
N ASP A 268 -11.29 8.83 9.47
CA ASP A 268 -10.58 9.03 8.21
C ASP A 268 -9.49 7.98 8.03
N VAL A 269 -8.63 7.80 9.04
CA VAL A 269 -7.55 6.81 9.01
C VAL A 269 -8.08 5.38 8.82
N PHE A 270 -9.17 5.01 9.50
CA PHE A 270 -9.69 3.64 9.44
C PHE A 270 -10.73 3.39 8.35
N GLY A 271 -10.92 4.31 7.40
CA GLY A 271 -11.81 4.03 6.27
C GLY A 271 -12.05 5.21 5.34
N GLY A 272 -12.33 6.40 5.87
CA GLY A 272 -12.72 7.56 5.07
C GLY A 272 -11.69 7.94 4.00
N THR A 273 -10.41 7.97 4.36
CA THR A 273 -9.33 8.28 3.41
C THR A 273 -9.22 7.22 2.33
N ALA A 274 -9.25 5.93 2.68
CA ALA A 274 -9.22 4.86 1.68
C ALA A 274 -10.40 4.93 0.71
N ALA A 275 -11.62 5.16 1.23
CA ALA A 275 -12.82 5.28 0.41
C ALA A 275 -12.72 6.43 -0.60
N ARG A 276 -12.24 7.61 -0.18
CA ARG A 276 -12.05 8.76 -1.07
C ARG A 276 -10.93 8.56 -2.08
N THR A 277 -9.78 8.09 -1.61
CA THR A 277 -8.57 7.93 -2.45
C THR A 277 -8.78 6.91 -3.56
N TYR A 278 -9.34 5.76 -3.23
CA TYR A 278 -9.61 4.68 -4.19
C TYR A 278 -10.99 4.80 -4.86
N GLN A 279 -11.71 5.89 -4.62
CA GLN A 279 -13.02 6.19 -5.21
C GLN A 279 -14.00 5.01 -5.06
N LEU A 280 -14.02 4.39 -3.88
CA LEU A 280 -14.89 3.25 -3.60
C LEU A 280 -16.34 3.71 -3.61
N GLY A 281 -17.17 3.09 -4.46
CA GLY A 281 -18.59 3.39 -4.55
C GLY A 281 -19.31 3.18 -3.20
N GLU A 282 -20.34 3.98 -2.96
CA GLU A 282 -21.31 3.71 -1.89
C GLU A 282 -21.98 2.36 -2.20
N SER A 283 -21.85 1.38 -1.31
CA SER A 283 -22.46 0.06 -1.41
C SER A 283 -23.80 0.02 -0.69
#